data_7f79b206977ef3abed6e618fee04c1ca
#
_entry.id   7f79b206977ef3abed6e618fee04c1ca
#
_cell.length_a   1.000
_cell.length_b   1.000
_cell.length_c   1.000
_cell.angle_alpha   90.00
_cell.angle_beta   90.00
_cell.angle_gamma   90.00
#
_symmetry.space_group_name_H-M   'P 1'
#
loop_
_entity.id
_entity.type
_entity.pdbx_description
1 polymer ?
#
loop_
_entity_poly.entity_id
_entity_poly.type
_entity_poly.pdbx_seq_one_letter_code
_entity_poly.pdbx_strand_id
1 'polypeptide(L)'
;LAINFISLTEALMFAQLFPLMDKMGFDPKDLFEVFEDSVLKNWTSTFYTKKYMDREYKLDFALALGTKDLSYVKRMYEEYNVPAFVLDGALDFCRVALAEQEKGQPPIDMSYPCETMYHLLGMK
;
A
#
# COMPACT_ATOMS: atom_id res chain seq x y z
N LEU A 1 6.33 0.04 16.10
CA LEU A 1 6.26 -0.95 15.00
C LEU A 1 4.88 -1.56 14.83
N ALA A 2 4.18 -1.86 15.93
CA ALA A 2 2.85 -2.49 15.84
C ALA A 2 1.85 -1.59 15.10
N ILE A 3 1.83 -0.30 15.43
CA ILE A 3 0.94 0.66 14.77
C ILE A 3 1.31 0.78 13.29
N ASN A 4 2.61 0.87 12.97
CA ASN A 4 3.07 0.94 11.58
C ASN A 4 2.72 -0.32 10.80
N PHE A 5 2.80 -1.48 11.42
CA PHE A 5 2.39 -2.72 10.76
C PHE A 5 0.92 -2.64 10.32
N ILE A 6 0.03 -2.25 11.23
CA ILE A 6 -1.41 -2.16 10.94
C ILE A 6 -1.67 -1.06 9.91
N SER A 7 -1.11 0.13 10.11
CA SER A 7 -1.34 1.28 9.24
C SER A 7 -0.81 1.05 7.82
N LEU A 8 0.41 0.56 7.68
CA LEU A 8 1.02 0.31 6.37
C LEU A 8 0.34 -0.86 5.65
N THR A 9 -0.06 -1.89 6.39
CA THR A 9 -0.81 -3.00 5.82
C THR A 9 -2.18 -2.55 5.33
N GLU A 10 -2.86 -1.70 6.08
CA GLU A 10 -4.11 -1.08 5.65
C GLU A 10 -3.92 -0.29 4.35
N ALA A 11 -2.88 0.53 4.28
CA ALA A 11 -2.56 1.28 3.07
C ALA A 11 -2.36 0.35 1.86
N LEU A 12 -1.68 -0.78 2.06
CA LEU A 12 -1.45 -1.76 1.00
C LEU A 12 -2.72 -2.50 0.60
N MET A 13 -3.64 -2.76 1.53
CA MET A 13 -4.93 -3.35 1.20
C MET A 13 -5.72 -2.46 0.25
N PHE A 14 -5.78 -1.16 0.52
CA PHE A 14 -6.43 -0.20 -0.38
C PHE A 14 -5.67 -0.04 -1.70
N ALA A 15 -4.34 -0.07 -1.66
CA ALA A 15 -3.51 0.00 -2.86
C ALA A 15 -3.79 -1.16 -3.82
N GLN A 16 -4.12 -2.32 -3.29
CA GLN A 16 -4.47 -3.49 -4.08
C GLN A 16 -5.92 -3.43 -4.57
N LEU A 17 -6.82 -2.92 -3.74
CA LEU A 17 -8.24 -2.90 -4.02
C LEU A 17 -8.64 -1.86 -5.07
N PHE A 18 -8.10 -0.65 -5.00
CA PHE A 18 -8.49 0.45 -5.89
C PHE A 18 -8.29 0.10 -7.37
N PRO A 19 -7.12 -0.40 -7.79
CA PRO A 19 -6.94 -0.79 -9.20
C PRO A 19 -7.87 -1.92 -9.63
N LEU A 20 -8.14 -2.89 -8.76
CA LEU A 20 -9.08 -3.98 -9.08
C LEU A 20 -10.48 -3.42 -9.33
N MET A 21 -10.96 -2.56 -8.43
CA MET A 21 -12.30 -1.98 -8.55
C MET A 21 -12.40 -1.09 -9.79
N ASP A 22 -11.35 -0.33 -10.08
CA ASP A 22 -11.27 0.48 -11.30
C ASP A 22 -11.39 -0.40 -12.55
N LYS A 23 -10.64 -1.49 -12.58
CA LYS A 23 -10.71 -2.45 -13.69
C LYS A 23 -12.09 -3.07 -13.84
N MET A 24 -12.82 -3.22 -12.74
CA MET A 24 -14.21 -3.73 -12.75
C MET A 24 -15.22 -2.67 -13.21
N GLY A 25 -14.80 -1.43 -13.41
CA GLY A 25 -15.65 -0.35 -13.90
C GLY A 25 -16.16 0.63 -12.84
N PHE A 26 -15.67 0.55 -11.61
CA PHE A 26 -16.03 1.52 -10.57
C PHE A 26 -15.14 2.74 -10.65
N ASP A 27 -15.72 3.93 -10.46
CA ASP A 27 -14.96 5.17 -10.43
C ASP A 27 -14.18 5.27 -9.12
N PRO A 28 -12.84 5.47 -9.15
CA PRO A 28 -12.06 5.63 -7.92
C PRO A 28 -12.54 6.77 -7.01
N LYS A 29 -13.15 7.83 -7.56
CA LYS A 29 -13.74 8.90 -6.76
C LYS A 29 -14.91 8.42 -5.93
N ASP A 30 -15.76 7.57 -6.52
CA ASP A 30 -16.90 7.00 -5.81
C ASP A 30 -16.42 6.06 -4.71
N LEU A 31 -15.36 5.29 -4.97
CA LEU A 31 -14.75 4.43 -3.95
C LEU A 31 -14.22 5.24 -2.77
N PHE A 32 -13.52 6.32 -3.06
CA PHE A 32 -13.02 7.21 -2.00
C PHE A 32 -14.17 7.71 -1.12
N GLU A 33 -15.26 8.19 -1.73
CA GLU A 33 -16.43 8.69 -0.99
C GLU A 33 -17.10 7.60 -0.15
N VAL A 34 -17.21 6.38 -0.69
CA VAL A 34 -17.78 5.24 0.03
C VAL A 34 -16.97 4.94 1.30
N PHE A 35 -15.65 4.90 1.21
CA PHE A 35 -14.81 4.63 2.37
C PHE A 35 -14.81 5.78 3.36
N GLU A 36 -14.89 7.04 2.90
CA GLU A 36 -14.99 8.21 3.78
C GLU A 36 -16.28 8.20 4.58
N ASP A 37 -17.37 7.65 4.02
CA ASP A 37 -18.67 7.55 4.69
C ASP A 37 -18.86 6.25 5.47
N SER A 38 -17.85 5.38 5.50
CA SER A 38 -17.94 4.06 6.13
C SER A 38 -17.35 4.06 7.54
N VAL A 39 -17.63 2.99 8.28
CA VAL A 39 -17.02 2.73 9.58
C VAL A 39 -15.50 2.47 9.49
N LEU A 40 -14.98 2.28 8.29
CA LEU A 40 -13.56 2.03 8.07
C LEU A 40 -12.76 3.33 7.98
N LYS A 41 -13.42 4.49 7.97
CA LYS A 41 -12.71 5.76 7.89
C LYS A 41 -11.79 5.94 9.08
N ASN A 42 -10.53 6.22 8.79
CA ASN A 42 -9.52 6.60 9.78
C ASN A 42 -8.48 7.47 9.07
N TRP A 43 -7.47 7.96 9.84
CA TRP A 43 -6.45 8.82 9.23
C TRP A 43 -5.75 8.16 8.06
N THR A 44 -5.34 6.91 8.22
CA THR A 44 -4.60 6.16 7.19
C THR A 44 -5.45 5.96 5.94
N SER A 45 -6.71 5.55 6.09
CA SER A 45 -7.58 5.33 4.95
C SER A 45 -7.78 6.62 4.14
N THR A 46 -8.08 7.72 4.80
CA THR A 46 -8.27 9.01 4.12
C THR A 46 -7.00 9.46 3.39
N PHE A 47 -5.87 9.41 4.09
CA PHE A 47 -4.58 9.86 3.55
C PHE A 47 -4.18 9.08 2.30
N TYR A 48 -4.26 7.76 2.36
CA TYR A 48 -3.81 6.92 1.25
C TYR A 48 -4.85 6.78 0.13
N THR A 49 -6.13 6.62 0.46
CA THR A 49 -7.15 6.46 -0.60
C THR A 49 -7.29 7.71 -1.46
N LYS A 50 -7.02 8.90 -0.92
CA LYS A 50 -6.98 10.12 -1.72
C LYS A 50 -5.89 10.04 -2.78
N LYS A 51 -4.70 9.55 -2.42
CA LYS A 51 -3.61 9.36 -3.38
C LYS A 51 -3.98 8.35 -4.45
N TYR A 52 -4.66 7.27 -4.05
CA TYR A 52 -5.09 6.23 -4.99
C TYR A 52 -6.18 6.72 -5.95
N MET A 53 -7.11 7.51 -5.44
CA MET A 53 -8.15 8.13 -6.26
C MET A 53 -7.54 9.02 -7.35
N ASP A 54 -6.55 9.82 -6.98
CA ASP A 54 -5.90 10.78 -7.89
C ASP A 54 -4.77 10.14 -8.70
N ARG A 55 -4.32 8.95 -8.34
CA ARG A 55 -3.12 8.30 -8.88
C ARG A 55 -1.90 9.23 -8.82
N GLU A 56 -1.78 9.96 -7.73
CA GLU A 56 -0.68 10.85 -7.44
C GLU A 56 0.00 10.42 -6.15
N TYR A 57 1.27 10.09 -6.23
CA TYR A 57 2.01 9.45 -5.14
C TYR A 57 3.13 10.36 -4.64
N LYS A 58 2.74 11.56 -4.20
CA LYS A 58 3.68 12.52 -3.63
C LYS A 58 4.45 11.88 -2.49
N LEU A 59 5.78 12.09 -2.48
CA LEU A 59 6.64 11.50 -1.47
C LEU A 59 6.41 12.16 -0.09
N ASP A 60 5.72 11.44 0.77
CA ASP A 60 5.53 11.81 2.17
C ASP A 60 6.25 10.81 3.09
N PHE A 61 6.27 9.53 2.71
CA PHE A 61 6.95 8.47 3.44
C PHE A 61 7.46 7.44 2.43
N ALA A 62 8.79 7.30 2.36
CA ALA A 62 9.40 6.44 1.34
C ALA A 62 9.01 4.97 1.52
N LEU A 63 8.68 4.32 0.41
CA LEU A 63 8.33 2.88 0.38
C LEU A 63 9.47 2.03 0.98
N ALA A 64 10.73 2.39 0.72
CA ALA A 64 11.87 1.66 1.29
C ALA A 64 11.86 1.70 2.82
N LEU A 65 11.46 2.81 3.43
CA LEU A 65 11.36 2.93 4.89
C LEU A 65 10.21 2.09 5.44
N GLY A 66 9.06 2.12 4.77
CA GLY A 66 7.91 1.28 5.14
C GLY A 66 8.25 -0.20 5.05
N THR A 67 8.92 -0.60 3.98
CA THR A 67 9.37 -1.99 3.79
C THR A 67 10.33 -2.42 4.91
N LYS A 68 11.23 -1.52 5.30
CA LYS A 68 12.16 -1.77 6.42
C LYS A 68 11.40 -1.97 7.73
N ASP A 69 10.42 -1.12 8.03
CA ASP A 69 9.60 -1.25 9.24
C ASP A 69 8.87 -2.59 9.27
N LEU A 70 8.24 -2.97 8.16
CA LEU A 70 7.57 -4.26 8.04
C LEU A 70 8.56 -5.44 8.19
N SER A 71 9.78 -5.29 7.70
CA SER A 71 10.83 -6.30 7.87
C SER A 71 11.22 -6.50 9.33
N TYR A 72 11.22 -5.42 10.13
CA TYR A 72 11.46 -5.53 11.57
C TYR A 72 10.34 -6.30 12.26
N VAL A 73 9.09 -6.05 11.88
CA VAL A 73 7.95 -6.80 12.41
C VAL A 73 8.08 -8.29 12.04
N LYS A 74 8.51 -8.59 10.81
CA LYS A 74 8.74 -9.97 10.37
C LYS A 74 9.76 -10.68 11.28
N ARG A 75 10.83 -10.00 11.68
CA ARG A 75 11.81 -10.57 12.62
C ARG A 75 11.19 -10.90 13.99
N MET A 76 10.26 -10.07 14.46
CA MET A 76 9.56 -10.33 15.72
C MET A 76 8.76 -11.64 15.64
N TYR A 77 8.04 -11.85 14.52
CA TYR A 77 7.33 -13.09 14.27
C TYR A 77 8.29 -14.29 14.24
N GLU A 78 9.40 -14.14 13.55
CA GLU A 78 10.42 -15.22 13.42
C GLU A 78 11.03 -15.58 14.77
N GLU A 79 11.36 -14.58 15.60
CA GLU A 79 11.91 -14.81 16.94
C GLU A 79 11.02 -15.70 17.80
N TYR A 80 9.71 -15.55 17.70
CA TYR A 80 8.74 -16.30 18.50
C TYR A 80 8.14 -17.48 17.75
N ASN A 81 8.65 -17.80 16.58
CA ASN A 81 8.15 -18.92 15.74
C ASN A 81 6.65 -18.80 15.45
N VAL A 82 6.17 -17.59 15.18
CA VAL A 82 4.77 -17.32 14.86
C VAL A 82 4.65 -17.09 13.36
N PRO A 83 3.72 -17.75 12.66
CA PRO A 83 3.48 -17.49 11.24
C PRO A 83 3.00 -16.07 11.00
N ALA A 84 3.51 -15.41 9.96
CA ALA A 84 3.22 -14.02 9.63
C ALA A 84 2.43 -13.93 8.32
N PHE A 85 1.21 -14.46 8.28
CA PHE A 85 0.43 -14.64 7.05
C PHE A 85 0.18 -13.34 6.28
N VAL A 86 -0.42 -12.34 6.92
CA VAL A 86 -0.76 -11.07 6.26
C VAL A 86 0.50 -10.26 5.98
N LEU A 87 1.43 -10.27 6.92
CA LEU A 87 2.67 -9.51 6.80
C LEU A 87 3.52 -9.99 5.61
N ASP A 88 3.59 -11.29 5.38
CA ASP A 88 4.36 -11.84 4.26
C ASP A 88 3.81 -11.33 2.92
N GLY A 89 2.50 -11.30 2.75
CA GLY A 89 1.88 -10.73 1.56
C GLY A 89 2.17 -9.23 1.41
N ALA A 90 2.11 -8.47 2.51
CA ALA A 90 2.42 -7.05 2.51
C ALA A 90 3.87 -6.79 2.08
N LEU A 91 4.82 -7.56 2.62
CA LEU A 91 6.24 -7.44 2.26
C LEU A 91 6.48 -7.78 0.79
N ASP A 92 5.86 -8.83 0.28
CA ASP A 92 6.00 -9.21 -1.12
C ASP A 92 5.48 -8.10 -2.04
N PHE A 93 4.36 -7.49 -1.69
CA PHE A 93 3.81 -6.37 -2.45
C PHE A 93 4.77 -5.17 -2.46
N CYS A 94 5.34 -4.83 -1.30
CA CYS A 94 6.34 -3.77 -1.21
C CYS A 94 7.57 -4.07 -2.09
N ARG A 95 8.04 -5.31 -2.08
CA ARG A 95 9.24 -5.71 -2.85
C ARG A 95 9.00 -5.63 -4.34
N VAL A 96 7.82 -6.05 -4.81
CA VAL A 96 7.47 -5.94 -6.24
C VAL A 96 7.42 -4.48 -6.65
N ALA A 97 6.83 -3.61 -5.82
CA ALA A 97 6.78 -2.18 -6.11
C ALA A 97 8.18 -1.54 -6.10
N LEU A 98 9.04 -1.90 -5.14
CA LEU A 98 10.41 -1.41 -5.10
C LEU A 98 11.22 -1.82 -6.32
N ALA A 99 10.93 -2.98 -6.91
CA ALA A 99 11.60 -3.44 -8.11
C ALA A 99 11.33 -2.56 -9.33
N GLU A 100 10.27 -1.76 -9.31
CA GLU A 100 9.98 -0.80 -10.36
C GLU A 100 10.81 0.47 -10.25
N GLN A 101 11.39 0.75 -9.07
CA GLN A 101 12.21 1.94 -8.90
C GLN A 101 13.54 1.78 -9.63
N GLU A 102 13.80 2.65 -10.60
CA GLU A 102 15.05 2.64 -11.35
C GLU A 102 16.20 3.19 -10.52
N LYS A 103 17.40 2.66 -10.77
CA LYS A 103 18.62 3.15 -10.12
C LYS A 103 18.85 4.63 -10.44
N GLY A 104 19.11 5.42 -9.41
CA GLY A 104 19.37 6.85 -9.54
C GLY A 104 18.13 7.72 -9.58
N GLN A 105 16.94 7.13 -9.53
CA GLN A 105 15.69 7.88 -9.43
C GLN A 105 15.41 8.27 -7.97
N PRO A 106 14.63 9.34 -7.73
CA PRO A 106 14.20 9.68 -6.36
C PRO A 106 13.42 8.53 -5.72
N PRO A 107 13.43 8.45 -4.38
CA PRO A 107 12.62 7.46 -3.69
C PRO A 107 11.15 7.56 -4.07
N ILE A 108 10.47 6.41 -4.13
CA ILE A 108 9.02 6.34 -4.35
C ILE A 108 8.29 6.30 -3.01
N ASP A 109 7.07 6.85 -3.00
CA ASP A 109 6.25 6.91 -1.81
C ASP A 109 5.64 5.55 -1.44
N MET A 110 5.27 5.38 -0.17
CA MET A 110 4.59 4.18 0.34
C MET A 110 3.27 3.91 -0.39
N SER A 111 2.67 4.90 -1.03
CA SER A 111 1.44 4.75 -1.82
C SER A 111 1.69 4.20 -3.22
N TYR A 112 2.94 4.20 -3.71
CA TYR A 112 3.25 3.77 -5.08
C TYR A 112 2.81 2.33 -5.42
N PRO A 113 2.73 1.38 -4.48
CA PRO A 113 2.21 0.04 -4.80
C PRO A 113 0.85 0.03 -5.51
N CYS A 114 0.03 1.05 -5.33
CA CYS A 114 -1.21 1.20 -6.10
C CYS A 114 -0.93 1.27 -7.61
N GLU A 115 0.08 2.06 -8.01
CA GLU A 115 0.48 2.15 -9.43
C GLU A 115 1.07 0.82 -9.93
N THR A 116 1.87 0.17 -9.09
CA THR A 116 2.39 -1.17 -9.38
C THR A 116 1.25 -2.14 -9.70
N MET A 117 0.19 -2.08 -8.91
CA MET A 117 -0.97 -2.94 -9.12
C MET A 117 -1.68 -2.62 -10.45
N TYR A 118 -1.79 -1.33 -10.80
CA TYR A 118 -2.30 -0.95 -12.12
C TYR A 118 -1.46 -1.57 -13.25
N HIS A 119 -0.14 -1.54 -13.11
CA HIS A 119 0.76 -2.15 -14.11
C HIS A 119 0.55 -3.66 -14.21
N LEU A 120 0.43 -4.34 -13.07
CA LEU A 120 0.17 -5.78 -13.05
C LEU A 120 -1.17 -6.15 -13.69
N LEU A 121 -2.16 -5.27 -13.61
CA LEU A 121 -3.45 -5.46 -14.24
C LEU A 121 -3.48 -5.02 -15.72
N GLY A 122 -2.35 -4.56 -16.26
CA GLY A 122 -2.26 -4.09 -17.64
C GLY A 122 -2.92 -2.74 -17.89
N MET A 123 -3.13 -1.94 -16.86
CA MET A 123 -3.74 -0.61 -16.93
C MET A 123 -2.65 0.46 -16.86
N LYS A 124 -2.73 1.43 -17.72
CA LYS A 124 -1.77 2.55 -17.78
C LYS A 124 -2.31 3.81 -17.10
#